data_210a41471bf9021853f877b089162521
#
_entry.id   210a41471bf9021853f877b089162521
#
_cell.length_a   1.000
_cell.length_b   1.000
_cell.length_c   1.000
_cell.angle_alpha   90.00
_cell.angle_beta   90.00
_cell.angle_gamma   90.00
#
_symmetry.space_group_name_H-M   'P 1'
#
loop_
_entity.id
_entity.type
_entity.pdbx_description
1 polymer ?
#
loop_
_entity_poly.entity_id
_entity_poly.type
_entity_poly.pdbx_seq_one_letter_code
_entity_poly.pdbx_strand_id
1 'polypeptide(L)'
;ENLKSKNQDSKVANQINTLKEVLGYVDVKGSGLLIKIDAINDEIGNIANFVDYNKILLNIVNEIKVNGGEYISINNQRLNQYSEISLAGSHININSTPIAQPYNINVIGDIDELTDYINKKNTYLDSIGKNYQLKVETKIEKNITIEKMSIINKLEYIEGE
;
A
#
# COMPACT_ATOMS: atom_id res chain seq x y z
N GLU A 1 34.88 10.40 -24.53
CA GLU A 1 33.49 10.27 -25.04
C GLU A 1 32.82 8.97 -24.56
N ASN A 2 33.49 7.80 -24.54
CA ASN A 2 32.88 6.53 -24.13
C ASN A 2 32.46 6.45 -22.66
N LEU A 3 33.14 7.14 -21.73
CA LEU A 3 32.79 7.16 -20.32
C LEU A 3 31.55 8.03 -20.02
N LYS A 4 31.36 9.14 -20.74
CA LYS A 4 30.19 9.97 -20.59
C LYS A 4 28.93 9.30 -21.14
N SER A 5 29.01 8.60 -22.27
CA SER A 5 27.89 7.85 -22.82
C SER A 5 27.48 6.67 -21.95
N LYS A 6 28.46 5.89 -21.42
CA LYS A 6 28.18 4.81 -20.47
C LYS A 6 27.54 5.29 -19.17
N ASN A 7 27.95 6.46 -18.64
CA ASN A 7 27.34 7.05 -17.46
C ASN A 7 25.90 7.54 -17.73
N GLN A 8 25.61 8.07 -18.93
CA GLN A 8 24.27 8.45 -19.34
C GLN A 8 23.36 7.23 -19.50
N ASP A 9 23.86 6.16 -20.15
CA ASP A 9 23.10 4.92 -20.34
C ASP A 9 22.79 4.24 -18.99
N SER A 10 23.74 4.22 -18.06
CA SER A 10 23.56 3.72 -16.70
C SER A 10 22.53 4.55 -15.92
N LYS A 11 22.55 5.88 -16.06
CA LYS A 11 21.60 6.79 -15.41
C LYS A 11 20.17 6.61 -15.95
N VAL A 12 20.03 6.45 -17.27
CA VAL A 12 18.74 6.19 -17.92
C VAL A 12 18.18 4.83 -17.48
N ALA A 13 19.01 3.78 -17.43
CA ALA A 13 18.63 2.46 -16.96
C ALA A 13 18.12 2.50 -15.50
N ASN A 14 18.79 3.24 -14.63
CA ASN A 14 18.38 3.44 -13.24
C ASN A 14 17.05 4.18 -13.13
N GLN A 15 16.81 5.20 -13.96
CA GLN A 15 15.54 5.92 -14.01
C GLN A 15 14.39 5.01 -14.47
N ILE A 16 14.61 4.15 -15.47
CA ILE A 16 13.62 3.18 -15.94
C ILE A 16 13.28 2.18 -14.83
N ASN A 17 14.26 1.66 -14.10
CA ASN A 17 14.03 0.76 -12.99
C ASN A 17 13.22 1.41 -11.86
N THR A 18 13.53 2.66 -11.51
CA THR A 18 12.77 3.43 -10.53
C THR A 18 11.32 3.61 -10.96
N LEU A 19 11.08 3.94 -12.23
CA LEU A 19 9.72 4.06 -12.78
C LEU A 19 8.95 2.73 -12.72
N LYS A 20 9.60 1.60 -13.01
CA LYS A 20 8.99 0.28 -12.88
C LYS A 20 8.60 -0.03 -11.43
N GLU A 21 9.43 0.32 -10.48
CA GLU A 21 9.12 0.17 -9.05
C GLU A 21 7.92 1.02 -8.65
N VAL A 22 7.91 2.29 -9.01
CA VAL A 22 6.80 3.23 -8.72
C VAL A 22 5.49 2.78 -9.36
N LEU A 23 5.52 2.27 -10.58
CA LEU A 23 4.36 1.75 -11.28
C LEU A 23 3.88 0.37 -10.79
N GLY A 24 4.67 -0.28 -9.94
CA GLY A 24 4.34 -1.60 -9.41
C GLY A 24 4.63 -2.77 -10.34
N TYR A 25 5.53 -2.61 -11.31
CA TYR A 25 5.83 -3.62 -12.33
C TYR A 25 6.95 -4.58 -11.93
N VAL A 26 7.62 -4.35 -10.83
CA VAL A 26 8.67 -5.20 -10.26
C VAL A 26 8.46 -5.38 -8.77
N ASP A 27 8.92 -6.51 -8.23
CA ASP A 27 8.94 -6.74 -6.80
C ASP A 27 9.87 -5.75 -6.12
N VAL A 28 9.51 -5.33 -4.91
CA VAL A 28 10.36 -4.48 -4.07
C VAL A 28 10.58 -5.13 -2.72
N LYS A 29 11.77 -4.90 -2.16
CA LYS A 29 12.16 -5.39 -0.83
C LYS A 29 12.73 -4.25 -0.01
N GLY A 30 12.43 -4.27 1.27
CA GLY A 30 12.96 -3.29 2.19
C GLY A 30 12.40 -3.44 3.60
N SER A 31 12.81 -2.54 4.46
CA SER A 31 12.25 -2.41 5.80
C SER A 31 10.99 -1.54 5.78
N GLY A 32 10.14 -1.73 6.75
CA GLY A 32 8.93 -0.95 6.84
C GLY A 32 7.97 -1.41 7.92
N LEU A 33 6.68 -1.36 7.62
CA LEU A 33 5.59 -1.52 8.57
C LEU A 33 4.57 -2.53 8.05
N LEU A 34 4.13 -3.42 8.93
CA LEU A 34 3.00 -4.30 8.73
C LEU A 34 1.83 -3.81 9.58
N ILE A 35 0.66 -3.63 8.97
CA ILE A 35 -0.58 -3.28 9.66
C ILE A 35 -1.61 -4.35 9.38
N LYS A 36 -2.28 -4.84 10.42
CA LYS A 36 -3.39 -5.78 10.30
C LYS A 36 -4.64 -5.17 10.91
N ILE A 37 -5.72 -5.16 10.14
CA ILE A 37 -7.03 -4.66 10.56
C ILE A 37 -8.03 -5.79 10.44
N ASP A 38 -8.70 -6.10 11.54
CA ASP A 38 -9.70 -7.15 11.60
C ASP A 38 -10.87 -6.71 12.50
N ALA A 39 -11.94 -7.50 12.50
CA ALA A 39 -12.99 -7.38 13.51
C ALA A 39 -12.43 -7.69 14.89
N ILE A 40 -12.95 -7.02 15.92
CA ILE A 40 -12.49 -7.20 17.30
C ILE A 40 -12.77 -8.62 17.82
N ASN A 41 -13.80 -9.27 17.27
CA ASN A 41 -14.16 -10.67 17.55
C ASN A 41 -14.94 -11.27 16.38
N ASP A 42 -15.13 -12.59 16.40
CA ASP A 42 -15.78 -13.33 15.31
C ASP A 42 -17.29 -13.05 15.19
N GLU A 43 -17.94 -12.58 16.26
CA GLU A 43 -19.38 -12.29 16.26
C GLU A 43 -19.75 -11.09 15.36
N ILE A 44 -18.81 -10.18 15.12
CA ILE A 44 -19.03 -9.01 14.26
C ILE A 44 -19.21 -9.39 12.79
N GLY A 45 -18.56 -10.49 12.36
CA GLY A 45 -18.65 -10.98 10.99
C GLY A 45 -17.91 -10.12 9.99
N ASN A 46 -18.49 -9.95 8.80
CA ASN A 46 -17.86 -9.23 7.67
C ASN A 46 -17.89 -7.72 7.90
N ILE A 47 -16.72 -7.09 7.92
CA ILE A 47 -16.54 -5.65 8.13
C ILE A 47 -16.38 -4.84 6.83
N ALA A 48 -16.48 -5.46 5.66
CA ALA A 48 -16.21 -4.79 4.37
C ALA A 48 -17.06 -3.52 4.17
N ASN A 49 -18.36 -3.60 4.41
CA ASN A 49 -19.24 -2.44 4.28
C ASN A 49 -18.86 -1.30 5.23
N PHE A 50 -18.51 -1.63 6.48
CA PHE A 50 -18.07 -0.65 7.47
C PHE A 50 -16.76 0.01 7.07
N VAL A 51 -15.79 -0.78 6.64
CA VAL A 51 -14.47 -0.32 6.21
C VAL A 51 -14.57 0.58 4.98
N ASP A 52 -15.41 0.22 4.00
CA ASP A 52 -15.63 1.03 2.80
C ASP A 52 -16.42 2.31 3.10
N TYR A 53 -17.51 2.22 3.84
CA TYR A 53 -18.35 3.38 4.20
C TYR A 53 -17.52 4.46 4.92
N ASN A 54 -16.68 4.07 5.85
CA ASN A 54 -15.82 4.97 6.61
C ASN A 54 -14.50 5.28 5.89
N LYS A 55 -14.27 4.74 4.70
CA LYS A 55 -13.05 4.92 3.89
C LYS A 55 -11.76 4.61 4.66
N ILE A 56 -11.81 3.57 5.47
CA ILE A 56 -10.74 3.25 6.43
C ILE A 56 -9.43 2.93 5.69
N LEU A 57 -9.46 2.05 4.69
CA LEU A 57 -8.25 1.68 3.96
C LEU A 57 -7.66 2.86 3.20
N LEU A 58 -8.50 3.67 2.55
CA LEU A 58 -8.04 4.86 1.82
C LEU A 58 -7.38 5.88 2.75
N ASN A 59 -8.00 6.15 3.90
CA ASN A 59 -7.46 7.11 4.87
C ASN A 59 -6.14 6.63 5.46
N ILE A 60 -6.00 5.34 5.75
CA ILE A 60 -4.75 4.76 6.23
C ILE A 60 -3.65 4.87 5.16
N VAL A 61 -3.94 4.50 3.92
CA VAL A 61 -2.98 4.60 2.81
C VAL A 61 -2.48 6.03 2.65
N ASN A 62 -3.38 7.01 2.68
CA ASN A 62 -3.01 8.42 2.58
C ASN A 62 -2.15 8.88 3.76
N GLU A 63 -2.49 8.46 4.98
CA GLU A 63 -1.72 8.79 6.18
C GLU A 63 -0.30 8.17 6.14
N ILE A 64 -0.19 6.91 5.69
CA ILE A 64 1.10 6.23 5.52
C ILE A 64 1.99 6.96 4.52
N LYS A 65 1.45 7.40 3.40
CA LYS A 65 2.22 8.14 2.38
C LYS A 65 2.81 9.44 2.92
N VAL A 66 2.11 10.11 3.82
CA VAL A 66 2.58 11.35 4.46
C VAL A 66 3.64 11.05 5.54
N ASN A 67 3.68 9.83 6.08
CA ASN A 67 4.52 9.43 7.20
C ASN A 67 5.64 8.44 6.79
N GLY A 68 6.16 8.55 5.59
CA GLY A 68 7.36 7.84 5.15
C GLY A 68 7.13 6.56 4.35
N GLY A 69 5.86 6.18 4.07
CA GLY A 69 5.56 5.02 3.23
C GLY A 69 5.82 5.31 1.75
N GLU A 70 6.58 4.46 1.09
CA GLU A 70 6.92 4.57 -0.33
C GLU A 70 6.18 3.55 -1.20
N TYR A 71 6.16 2.30 -0.78
CA TYR A 71 5.48 1.19 -1.47
C TYR A 71 4.49 0.53 -0.53
N ILE A 72 3.30 0.27 -1.03
CA ILE A 72 2.18 -0.25 -0.24
C ILE A 72 1.49 -1.37 -0.99
N SER A 73 1.13 -2.43 -0.27
CA SER A 73 0.18 -3.45 -0.74
C SER A 73 -0.88 -3.72 0.32
N ILE A 74 -2.06 -4.13 -0.12
CA ILE A 74 -3.15 -4.58 0.76
C ILE A 74 -3.56 -5.97 0.31
N ASN A 75 -3.47 -6.96 1.19
CA ASN A 75 -3.75 -8.36 0.89
C ASN A 75 -3.08 -8.82 -0.41
N ASN A 76 -1.79 -8.53 -0.55
CA ASN A 76 -0.93 -8.82 -1.71
C ASN A 76 -1.30 -8.08 -3.00
N GLN A 77 -2.17 -7.08 -2.92
CA GLN A 77 -2.47 -6.21 -4.06
C GLN A 77 -1.59 -4.96 -3.98
N ARG A 78 -0.61 -4.86 -4.88
CA ARG A 78 0.29 -3.72 -5.02
C ARG A 78 -0.48 -2.47 -5.41
N LEU A 79 -0.28 -1.37 -4.69
CA LEU A 79 -0.88 -0.09 -5.02
C LEU A 79 0.03 0.75 -5.92
N ASN A 80 -0.55 1.41 -6.90
CA ASN A 80 0.06 2.49 -7.68
C ASN A 80 -0.94 3.64 -7.84
N GLN A 81 -0.63 4.63 -8.66
CA GLN A 81 -1.50 5.79 -8.87
C GLN A 81 -2.83 5.45 -9.56
N TYR A 82 -2.94 4.29 -10.20
CA TYR A 82 -4.17 3.83 -10.86
C TYR A 82 -4.97 2.83 -10.02
N SER A 83 -4.48 2.47 -8.85
CA SER A 83 -5.17 1.53 -7.98
C SER A 83 -6.46 2.13 -7.44
N GLU A 84 -7.50 1.32 -7.41
CA GLU A 84 -8.78 1.67 -6.80
C GLU A 84 -9.04 0.79 -5.57
N ILE A 85 -9.74 1.37 -4.61
CA ILE A 85 -10.31 0.68 -3.44
C ILE A 85 -11.82 0.92 -3.49
N SER A 86 -12.59 -0.11 -3.77
CA SER A 86 -14.03 0.01 -3.97
C SER A 86 -14.79 -1.16 -3.36
N LEU A 87 -16.02 -0.90 -2.94
CA LEU A 87 -16.93 -1.95 -2.49
C LEU A 87 -17.61 -2.60 -3.70
N ALA A 88 -17.58 -3.93 -3.75
CA ALA A 88 -18.28 -4.72 -4.75
C ALA A 88 -19.07 -5.83 -4.05
N GLY A 89 -20.38 -5.64 -3.91
CA GLY A 89 -21.21 -6.55 -3.14
C GLY A 89 -20.82 -6.56 -1.66
N SER A 90 -20.36 -7.70 -1.16
CA SER A 90 -19.94 -7.90 0.23
C SER A 90 -18.42 -7.91 0.42
N HIS A 91 -17.65 -7.55 -0.62
CA HIS A 91 -16.20 -7.53 -0.61
C HIS A 91 -15.65 -6.18 -1.02
N ILE A 92 -14.44 -5.86 -0.58
CA ILE A 92 -13.65 -4.76 -1.09
C ILE A 92 -12.82 -5.27 -2.26
N ASN A 93 -12.85 -4.54 -3.37
CA ASN A 93 -11.97 -4.78 -4.51
C ASN A 93 -10.78 -3.82 -4.46
N ILE A 94 -9.60 -4.35 -4.72
CA ILE A 94 -8.38 -3.58 -4.96
C ILE A 94 -7.77 -4.09 -6.27
N ASN A 95 -7.50 -3.20 -7.20
CA ASN A 95 -7.04 -3.56 -8.54
C ASN A 95 -7.98 -4.59 -9.22
N SER A 96 -9.29 -4.42 -9.07
CA SER A 96 -10.32 -5.34 -9.53
C SER A 96 -10.27 -6.76 -8.94
N THR A 97 -9.51 -6.94 -7.85
CA THR A 97 -9.39 -8.22 -7.14
C THR A 97 -10.13 -8.13 -5.81
N PRO A 98 -11.07 -9.04 -5.53
CA PRO A 98 -11.77 -9.06 -4.26
C PRO A 98 -10.84 -9.49 -3.13
N ILE A 99 -10.91 -8.77 -2.01
CA ILE A 99 -10.19 -9.09 -0.79
C ILE A 99 -11.17 -9.22 0.38
N ALA A 100 -10.78 -9.93 1.40
CA ALA A 100 -11.54 -10.12 2.64
C ALA A 100 -10.68 -9.84 3.86
N GLN A 101 -11.35 -9.55 5.00
CA GLN A 101 -10.66 -9.45 6.28
C GLN A 101 -9.98 -10.79 6.68
N PRO A 102 -8.84 -10.69 7.40
CA PRO A 102 -8.17 -9.49 7.87
C PRO A 102 -7.52 -8.70 6.73
N TYR A 103 -7.53 -7.38 6.85
CA TYR A 103 -6.85 -6.51 5.88
C TYR A 103 -5.40 -6.33 6.33
N ASN A 104 -4.48 -6.89 5.55
CA ASN A 104 -3.04 -6.83 5.80
C ASN A 104 -2.40 -5.79 4.89
N ILE A 105 -1.92 -4.70 5.48
CA ILE A 105 -1.25 -3.61 4.78
C ILE A 105 0.24 -3.77 4.99
N ASN A 106 0.97 -3.96 3.92
CA ASN A 106 2.43 -4.03 3.92
C ASN A 106 2.99 -2.73 3.36
N VAL A 107 3.91 -2.12 4.08
CA VAL A 107 4.51 -0.84 3.74
C VAL A 107 6.02 -0.97 3.74
N ILE A 108 6.66 -0.55 2.65
CA ILE A 108 8.11 -0.33 2.59
C ILE A 108 8.33 1.17 2.56
N GLY A 109 9.26 1.68 3.35
CA GLY A 109 9.58 3.10 3.40
C GLY A 109 10.62 3.44 4.44
N ASP A 110 10.67 4.72 4.82
CA ASP A 110 11.57 5.21 5.84
C ASP A 110 11.19 4.65 7.22
N ILE A 111 12.05 3.78 7.76
CA ILE A 111 11.75 3.05 9.00
C ILE A 111 11.67 3.96 10.21
N ASP A 112 12.42 5.05 10.24
CA ASP A 112 12.41 5.99 11.35
C ASP A 112 11.11 6.80 11.35
N GLU A 113 10.68 7.30 10.20
CA GLU A 113 9.40 7.99 10.05
C GLU A 113 8.21 7.07 10.34
N LEU A 114 8.24 5.84 9.85
CA LEU A 114 7.18 4.84 10.09
C LEU A 114 7.11 4.43 11.56
N THR A 115 8.26 4.30 12.24
CA THR A 115 8.32 4.03 13.67
C THR A 115 7.73 5.18 14.48
N ASP A 116 8.08 6.41 14.14
CA ASP A 116 7.51 7.60 14.77
C ASP A 116 5.99 7.67 14.56
N TYR A 117 5.54 7.34 13.36
CA TYR A 117 4.12 7.33 13.00
C TYR A 117 3.30 6.38 13.88
N ILE A 118 3.72 5.13 14.04
CA ILE A 118 2.95 4.17 14.84
C ILE A 118 2.99 4.45 16.34
N ASN A 119 3.96 5.23 16.81
CA ASN A 119 4.07 5.67 18.21
C ASN A 119 3.33 7.00 18.49
N LYS A 120 2.91 7.71 17.45
CA LYS A 120 2.13 8.93 17.59
C LYS A 120 0.72 8.64 18.09
N LYS A 121 0.27 9.46 19.01
CA LYS A 121 -1.14 9.48 19.45
C LYS A 121 -1.96 10.41 18.55
N ASN A 122 -3.26 10.13 18.46
CA ASN A 122 -4.22 10.92 17.70
C ASN A 122 -3.99 10.94 16.19
N THR A 123 -3.27 9.96 15.65
CA THR A 123 -3.29 9.67 14.21
C THR A 123 -4.62 9.01 13.84
N TYR A 124 -4.95 8.99 12.57
CA TYR A 124 -6.13 8.28 12.11
C TYR A 124 -6.07 6.78 12.47
N LEU A 125 -4.91 6.16 12.27
CA LEU A 125 -4.67 4.76 12.62
C LEU A 125 -4.89 4.48 14.12
N ASP A 126 -4.38 5.36 14.99
CA ASP A 126 -4.59 5.26 16.44
C ASP A 126 -6.07 5.41 16.79
N SER A 127 -6.78 6.31 16.13
CA SER A 127 -8.19 6.60 16.41
C SER A 127 -9.13 5.46 16.02
N ILE A 128 -8.89 4.76 14.93
CA ILE A 128 -9.77 3.67 14.49
C ILE A 128 -9.75 2.47 15.44
N GLY A 129 -8.60 2.17 16.01
CA GLY A 129 -8.48 1.11 17.02
C GLY A 129 -9.15 1.44 18.35
N LYS A 130 -9.33 2.74 18.66
CA LYS A 130 -9.97 3.20 19.88
C LYS A 130 -11.48 3.43 19.73
N ASN A 131 -11.90 3.95 18.58
CA ASN A 131 -13.26 4.45 18.39
C ASN A 131 -14.17 3.46 17.68
N TYR A 132 -13.64 2.44 17.03
CA TYR A 132 -14.39 1.43 16.31
C TYR A 132 -14.17 0.03 16.90
N GLN A 133 -15.07 -0.88 16.57
CA GLN A 133 -14.93 -2.29 16.96
C GLN A 133 -13.96 -3.03 16.03
N LEU A 134 -12.77 -2.46 15.88
CA LEU A 134 -11.70 -2.96 15.03
C LEU A 134 -10.48 -3.31 15.88
N LYS A 135 -9.85 -4.41 15.54
CA LYS A 135 -8.53 -4.79 16.06
C LYS A 135 -7.47 -4.32 15.09
N VAL A 136 -6.60 -3.45 15.55
CA VAL A 136 -5.47 -2.91 14.78
C VAL A 136 -4.17 -3.38 15.39
N GLU A 137 -3.38 -4.10 14.62
CA GLU A 137 -2.05 -4.58 15.02
C GLU A 137 -1.01 -3.97 14.09
N THR A 138 0.11 -3.51 14.65
CA THR A 138 1.21 -2.93 13.89
C THR A 138 2.53 -3.60 14.27
N LYS A 139 3.41 -3.77 13.31
CA LYS A 139 4.74 -4.35 13.50
C LYS A 139 5.74 -3.71 12.55
N ILE A 140 6.87 -3.26 13.08
CA ILE A 140 8.03 -2.89 12.28
C ILE A 140 8.75 -4.17 11.86
N GLU A 141 9.09 -4.26 10.58
CA GLU A 141 9.76 -5.43 9.99
C GLU A 141 10.90 -4.98 9.09
N LYS A 142 12.05 -5.67 9.20
CA LYS A 142 13.24 -5.34 8.42
C LYS A 142 13.23 -5.89 7.00
N ASN A 143 12.54 -7.01 6.79
CA ASN A 143 12.53 -7.75 5.53
C ASN A 143 11.10 -7.93 5.04
N ILE A 144 10.60 -6.93 4.34
CA ILE A 144 9.29 -6.97 3.68
C ILE A 144 9.52 -7.12 2.19
N THR A 145 8.82 -8.06 1.57
CA THR A 145 8.72 -8.16 0.11
C THR A 145 7.31 -7.77 -0.31
N ILE A 146 7.20 -6.80 -1.20
CA ILE A 146 5.95 -6.45 -1.85
C ILE A 146 6.05 -6.86 -3.31
N GLU A 147 5.19 -7.78 -3.72
CA GLU A 147 5.19 -8.33 -5.06
C GLU A 147 4.72 -7.32 -6.10
N LYS A 148 5.13 -7.52 -7.34
CA LYS A 148 4.66 -6.75 -8.49
C LYS A 148 3.16 -6.93 -8.68
N MET A 149 2.53 -6.00 -9.39
CA MET A 149 1.13 -6.13 -9.78
C MET A 149 0.94 -7.33 -10.70
N SER A 150 -0.13 -8.09 -10.48
CA SER A 150 -0.51 -9.22 -11.33
C SER A 150 -1.14 -8.77 -12.65
N ILE A 151 -1.74 -7.57 -12.68
CA ILE A 151 -2.36 -6.97 -13.84
C ILE A 151 -1.71 -5.63 -14.10
N ILE A 152 -1.17 -5.43 -15.31
CA ILE A 152 -0.58 -4.17 -15.74
C ILE A 152 -1.68 -3.23 -16.20
N ASN A 153 -1.68 -2.00 -15.74
CA ASN A 153 -2.62 -0.98 -16.17
C ASN A 153 -2.40 -0.65 -17.66
N LYS A 154 -3.46 -0.72 -18.43
CA LYS A 154 -3.46 -0.26 -19.84
C LYS A 154 -4.16 1.08 -19.93
N LEU A 155 -3.50 2.04 -20.55
CA LEU A 155 -4.04 3.36 -20.81
C LEU A 155 -4.54 3.38 -22.27
N GLU A 156 -5.86 3.36 -22.45
CA GLU A 156 -6.50 3.19 -23.78
C GLU A 156 -6.81 4.53 -24.46
N TYR A 157 -6.81 5.63 -23.71
CA TYR A 157 -7.26 6.93 -24.20
C TYR A 157 -6.12 7.95 -24.35
N ILE A 158 -4.88 7.48 -24.41
CA ILE A 158 -3.71 8.31 -24.69
C ILE A 158 -3.33 8.15 -26.15
N GLU A 159 -3.39 9.24 -26.91
CA GLU A 159 -2.78 9.32 -28.22
C GLU A 159 -1.30 9.72 -28.05
N GLY A 160 -0.41 8.82 -28.44
CA GLY A 160 1.03 9.11 -28.47
C GLY A 160 1.35 10.06 -29.63
N GLU A 161 2.28 11.00 -29.41
CA GLU A 161 2.89 11.78 -30.48
C GLU A 161 3.80 10.91 -31.35
#